data_2061b606fbe4c5c6dceaa9340886e32e
#
_entry.id   2061b606fbe4c5c6dceaa9340886e32e
#
_cell.length_a   1.000
_cell.length_b   1.000
_cell.length_c   1.000
_cell.angle_alpha   90.00
_cell.angle_beta   90.00
_cell.angle_gamma   90.00
#
_symmetry.space_group_name_H-M   'P 1'
#
loop_
_entity.id
_entity.type
_entity.pdbx_description
1 polymer ?
#
loop_
_entity_poly.entity_id
_entity_poly.type
_entity_poly.pdbx_seq_one_letter_code
_entity_poly.pdbx_strand_id
1 'polypeptide(L)'
;MYAGWDLQKLAAEFPEVSRYTRVGPTVPVLPVTSQVLAEETFEAFTNFENTGTNILKFDIVGQKNHGVCAVGPNPWDAYEHIERLEHICEIALRSGKKPPGSVNCAGVAKEVRAINTRSASL
;
A
#
# COMPACT_ATOMS: atom_id res chain seq x y z
N MET A 1 5.45 1.48 2.48
CA MET A 1 4.75 2.78 2.54
C MET A 1 5.60 3.87 3.20
N TYR A 2 5.71 3.86 4.51
CA TYR A 2 6.42 4.93 5.24
C TYR A 2 7.91 5.00 4.91
N ALA A 3 8.55 3.85 4.78
CA ALA A 3 9.98 3.74 4.44
C ALA A 3 10.27 3.87 2.94
N GLY A 4 9.28 4.26 2.12
CA GLY A 4 9.45 4.42 0.68
C GLY A 4 9.21 3.18 -0.15
N TRP A 5 8.80 2.07 0.47
CA TRP A 5 8.47 0.85 -0.25
C TRP A 5 7.07 0.91 -0.86
N ASP A 6 6.96 0.51 -2.12
CA ASP A 6 5.69 0.24 -2.77
C ASP A 6 5.28 -1.19 -2.41
N LEU A 7 4.15 -1.34 -1.76
CA LEU A 7 3.70 -2.64 -1.24
C LEU A 7 3.41 -3.65 -2.36
N GLN A 8 2.83 -3.22 -3.48
CA GLN A 8 2.59 -4.09 -4.62
C GLN A 8 3.89 -4.63 -5.21
N LYS A 9 4.87 -3.76 -5.40
CA LYS A 9 6.18 -4.15 -5.93
C LYS A 9 6.94 -5.03 -4.96
N LEU A 10 6.87 -4.73 -3.67
CA LEU A 10 7.49 -5.57 -2.65
C LEU A 10 6.87 -6.97 -2.64
N ALA A 11 5.56 -7.06 -2.64
CA ALA A 11 4.86 -8.35 -2.65
C ALA A 11 5.21 -9.20 -3.89
N ALA A 12 5.42 -8.54 -5.03
CA ALA A 12 5.80 -9.24 -6.27
C ALA A 12 7.18 -9.91 -6.19
N GLU A 13 8.05 -9.47 -5.28
CA GLU A 13 9.35 -10.11 -5.06
C GLU A 13 9.24 -11.42 -4.26
N PHE A 14 8.09 -11.69 -3.65
CA PHE A 14 7.86 -12.86 -2.79
C PHE A 14 6.77 -13.75 -3.39
N PRO A 15 7.16 -14.82 -4.12
CA PRO A 15 6.18 -15.68 -4.81
C PRO A 15 5.08 -16.25 -3.91
N GLU A 16 5.40 -16.58 -2.66
CA GLU A 16 4.42 -17.13 -1.72
C GLU A 16 3.35 -16.09 -1.35
N VAL A 17 3.73 -14.83 -1.22
CA VAL A 17 2.76 -13.76 -0.96
C VAL A 17 1.88 -13.55 -2.20
N SER A 18 2.48 -13.39 -3.37
CA SER A 18 1.74 -13.19 -4.62
C SER A 18 0.75 -14.31 -4.92
N ARG A 19 1.05 -15.52 -4.47
CA ARG A 19 0.18 -16.69 -4.67
C ARG A 19 -1.11 -16.63 -3.84
N TYR A 20 -1.02 -16.13 -2.61
CA TYR A 20 -2.12 -16.20 -1.64
C TYR A 20 -2.76 -14.85 -1.31
N THR A 21 -2.11 -13.76 -1.64
CA THR A 21 -2.56 -12.42 -1.28
C THR A 21 -2.38 -11.47 -2.46
N ARG A 22 -3.48 -10.88 -2.89
CA ARG A 22 -3.47 -9.87 -3.95
C ARG A 22 -3.34 -8.50 -3.29
N VAL A 23 -2.16 -7.89 -3.44
CA VAL A 23 -1.86 -6.59 -2.87
C VAL A 23 -2.24 -5.49 -3.85
N GLY A 24 -3.14 -4.61 -3.45
CA GLY A 24 -3.60 -3.49 -4.25
C GLY A 24 -2.75 -2.24 -4.11
N PRO A 25 -3.10 -1.19 -4.87
CA PRO A 25 -2.41 0.08 -4.80
C PRO A 25 -2.57 0.72 -3.43
N THR A 26 -1.58 1.51 -3.03
CA THR A 26 -1.62 2.25 -1.76
C THR A 26 -2.43 3.54 -1.93
N VAL A 27 -3.41 3.73 -1.06
CA VAL A 27 -4.17 4.97 -0.99
C VAL A 27 -3.28 6.09 -0.45
N PRO A 28 -3.32 7.29 -1.05
CA PRO A 28 -2.51 8.41 -0.57
C PRO A 28 -2.94 8.89 0.82
N VAL A 29 -2.15 9.76 1.42
CA VAL A 29 -2.48 10.35 2.74
C VAL A 29 -3.73 11.21 2.61
N LEU A 30 -4.78 10.81 3.32
CA LEU A 30 -6.07 11.49 3.36
C LEU A 30 -6.52 11.65 4.82
N PRO A 31 -7.43 12.59 5.11
CA PRO A 31 -7.90 12.80 6.48
C PRO A 31 -8.55 11.55 7.07
N VAL A 32 -8.26 11.28 8.34
CA VAL A 32 -8.87 10.19 9.10
C VAL A 32 -10.38 10.36 9.14
N THR A 33 -11.11 9.24 9.07
CA THR A 33 -12.58 9.23 9.13
C THR A 33 -13.27 10.08 8.06
N SER A 34 -12.58 10.39 6.97
CA SER A 34 -13.18 11.15 5.86
C SER A 34 -13.88 10.23 4.87
N GLN A 35 -14.89 10.76 4.21
CA GLN A 35 -15.56 10.06 3.12
C GLN A 35 -14.59 9.79 1.96
N VAL A 36 -13.69 10.74 1.69
CA VAL A 36 -12.68 10.61 0.64
C VAL A 36 -11.78 9.41 0.88
N LEU A 37 -11.33 9.21 2.12
CA LEU A 37 -10.51 8.04 2.48
C LEU A 37 -11.27 6.72 2.23
N ALA A 38 -12.54 6.68 2.59
CA ALA A 38 -13.38 5.50 2.36
C ALA A 38 -13.57 5.21 0.88
N GLU A 39 -13.87 6.22 0.09
CA GLU A 39 -14.07 6.11 -1.36
C GLU A 39 -12.79 5.67 -2.07
N GLU A 40 -11.66 6.31 -1.77
CA GLU A 40 -10.36 5.95 -2.35
C GLU A 40 -9.93 4.54 -1.96
N THR A 41 -10.21 4.12 -0.74
CA THR A 41 -9.92 2.75 -0.29
C THR A 41 -10.76 1.74 -1.06
N PHE A 42 -12.04 2.00 -1.25
CA PHE A 42 -12.92 1.14 -2.05
C PHE A 42 -12.44 1.05 -3.49
N GLU A 43 -12.13 2.18 -4.10
CA GLU A 43 -11.61 2.22 -5.48
C GLU A 43 -10.29 1.47 -5.61
N ALA A 44 -9.41 1.56 -4.63
CA ALA A 44 -8.16 0.81 -4.62
C ALA A 44 -8.40 -0.71 -4.63
N PHE A 45 -9.37 -1.20 -3.88
CA PHE A 45 -9.75 -2.62 -3.89
C PHE A 45 -10.32 -3.08 -5.22
N THR A 46 -11.02 -2.21 -5.93
CA THR A 46 -11.67 -2.52 -7.20
C THR A 46 -10.83 -2.14 -8.42
N ASN A 47 -9.60 -1.65 -8.20
CA ASN A 47 -8.69 -1.15 -9.23
C ASN A 47 -9.29 -0.02 -10.07
N PHE A 48 -10.07 0.86 -9.44
CA PHE A 48 -10.74 2.00 -10.07
C PHE A 48 -11.69 1.63 -11.22
N GLU A 49 -12.05 0.37 -11.34
CA GLU A 49 -13.05 -0.07 -12.33
C GLU A 49 -14.46 0.07 -11.78
N ASN A 50 -15.16 1.07 -12.29
CA ASN A 50 -16.57 1.29 -11.97
C ASN A 50 -17.44 0.63 -13.05
N THR A 51 -17.48 -0.70 -13.03
CA THR A 51 -18.20 -1.50 -14.04
C THR A 51 -19.60 -1.91 -13.62
N GLY A 52 -20.13 -1.37 -12.52
CA GLY A 52 -21.42 -1.75 -11.97
C GLY A 52 -21.42 -3.11 -11.27
N THR A 53 -20.33 -3.87 -11.38
CA THR A 53 -20.10 -5.10 -10.63
C THR A 53 -19.02 -4.79 -9.59
N ASN A 54 -19.38 -4.80 -8.31
CA ASN A 54 -18.44 -4.52 -7.21
C ASN A 54 -17.52 -5.72 -6.96
N ILE A 55 -16.67 -6.04 -7.97
CA ILE A 55 -15.71 -7.13 -7.86
C ILE A 55 -14.44 -6.61 -7.21
N LEU A 56 -14.12 -7.16 -6.05
CA LEU A 56 -12.85 -6.89 -5.39
C LEU A 56 -11.72 -7.58 -6.15
N LYS A 57 -10.75 -6.79 -6.59
CA LYS A 57 -9.57 -7.30 -7.31
C LYS A 57 -8.39 -7.58 -6.39
N PHE A 58 -8.41 -6.99 -5.21
CA PHE A 58 -7.32 -7.11 -4.25
C PHE A 58 -7.84 -7.53 -2.88
N ASP A 59 -6.97 -8.14 -2.10
CA ASP A 59 -7.27 -8.63 -0.76
C ASP A 59 -6.82 -7.65 0.32
N ILE A 60 -5.83 -6.84 0.03
CA ILE A 60 -5.27 -5.87 0.97
C ILE A 60 -4.75 -4.64 0.23
N VAL A 61 -5.02 -3.48 0.80
CA VAL A 61 -4.50 -2.19 0.30
C VAL A 61 -3.86 -1.42 1.45
N GLY A 62 -2.81 -0.68 1.14
CA GLY A 62 -2.20 0.24 2.09
C GLY A 62 -2.98 1.55 2.14
N GLN A 63 -3.10 2.11 3.31
CA GLN A 63 -3.56 3.48 3.53
C GLN A 63 -2.39 4.26 4.10
N LYS A 64 -1.72 5.03 3.26
CA LYS A 64 -0.46 5.68 3.61
C LYS A 64 -0.59 6.49 4.90
N ASN A 65 0.32 6.27 5.84
CA ASN A 65 0.37 6.86 7.18
C ASN A 65 -0.80 6.47 8.11
N HIS A 66 -1.70 5.60 7.68
CA HIS A 66 -2.78 5.08 8.54
C HIS A 66 -2.58 3.60 8.88
N GLY A 67 -2.18 2.80 7.88
CA GLY A 67 -2.02 1.36 8.03
C GLY A 67 -2.45 0.61 6.79
N VAL A 68 -3.12 -0.50 6.99
CA VAL A 68 -3.64 -1.34 5.89
C VAL A 68 -5.10 -1.69 6.13
N CYS A 69 -5.79 -1.99 5.04
CA CYS A 69 -7.14 -2.51 5.07
C CYS A 69 -7.16 -3.83 4.31
N ALA A 70 -7.66 -4.89 4.92
CA ALA A 70 -7.72 -6.21 4.32
C ALA A 70 -9.16 -6.74 4.34
N VAL A 71 -9.50 -7.55 3.35
CA VAL A 71 -10.81 -8.18 3.22
C VAL A 71 -10.65 -9.66 2.96
N GLY A 72 -11.68 -10.42 3.26
CA GLY A 72 -11.70 -11.85 3.03
C GLY A 72 -13.09 -12.43 3.32
N PRO A 73 -13.34 -13.70 2.97
CA PRO A 73 -14.61 -14.37 3.26
C PRO A 73 -14.94 -14.46 4.75
N ASN A 74 -13.92 -14.41 5.58
CA ASN A 74 -14.03 -14.43 7.04
C ASN A 74 -12.88 -13.65 7.67
N PRO A 75 -12.97 -13.31 8.99
CA PRO A 75 -11.92 -12.54 9.66
C PRO A 75 -10.54 -13.19 9.64
N TRP A 76 -10.45 -14.51 9.64
CA TRP A 76 -9.18 -15.24 9.61
C TRP A 76 -8.44 -15.02 8.31
N ASP A 77 -9.14 -15.11 7.17
CA ASP A 77 -8.52 -14.90 5.86
C ASP A 77 -8.02 -13.45 5.72
N ALA A 78 -8.81 -12.49 6.17
CA ALA A 78 -8.38 -11.10 6.17
C ALA A 78 -7.15 -10.87 7.04
N TYR A 79 -7.10 -11.48 8.21
CA TYR A 79 -5.96 -11.42 9.12
C TYR A 79 -4.70 -12.05 8.51
N GLU A 80 -4.84 -13.18 7.83
CA GLU A 80 -3.72 -13.84 7.17
C GLU A 80 -3.09 -12.96 6.08
N HIS A 81 -3.89 -12.19 5.36
CA HIS A 81 -3.37 -11.24 4.38
C HIS A 81 -2.50 -10.17 5.05
N ILE A 82 -2.93 -9.69 6.22
CA ILE A 82 -2.15 -8.72 7.01
C ILE A 82 -0.84 -9.34 7.47
N GLU A 83 -0.87 -10.57 8.00
CA GLU A 83 0.33 -11.26 8.47
C GLU A 83 1.34 -11.48 7.35
N ARG A 84 0.89 -11.91 6.17
CA ARG A 84 1.79 -12.11 5.03
C ARG A 84 2.47 -10.82 4.62
N LEU A 85 1.72 -9.73 4.52
CA LEU A 85 2.27 -8.44 4.14
C LEU A 85 3.22 -7.90 5.20
N GLU A 86 2.85 -7.99 6.47
CA GLU A 86 3.70 -7.57 7.59
C GLU A 86 5.02 -8.33 7.60
N HIS A 87 4.98 -9.63 7.36
CA HIS A 87 6.18 -10.48 7.35
C HIS A 87 7.19 -10.02 6.30
N ILE A 88 6.76 -9.80 5.07
CA ILE A 88 7.67 -9.35 4.01
C ILE A 88 8.16 -7.91 4.23
N CYS A 89 7.35 -7.05 4.82
CA CYS A 89 7.77 -5.71 5.21
C CYS A 89 8.88 -5.78 6.26
N GLU A 90 8.75 -6.67 7.23
CA GLU A 90 9.77 -6.89 8.25
C GLU A 90 11.08 -7.39 7.63
N ILE A 91 10.99 -8.36 6.72
CA ILE A 91 12.17 -8.85 5.99
C ILE A 91 12.85 -7.71 5.23
N ALA A 92 12.07 -6.91 4.49
CA ALA A 92 12.61 -5.79 3.72
C ALA A 92 13.32 -4.77 4.61
N LEU A 93 12.71 -4.39 5.72
CA LEU A 93 13.27 -3.41 6.64
C LEU A 93 14.53 -3.93 7.35
N ARG A 94 14.51 -5.18 7.80
CA ARG A 94 15.65 -5.79 8.50
C ARG A 94 16.81 -6.15 7.59
N SER A 95 16.57 -6.37 6.31
CA SER A 95 17.61 -6.69 5.33
C SER A 95 18.59 -5.54 5.09
N GLY A 96 18.19 -4.32 5.43
CA GLY A 96 18.94 -3.11 5.10
C GLY A 96 18.86 -2.72 3.63
N LYS A 97 18.16 -3.51 2.82
CA LYS A 97 17.96 -3.19 1.40
C LYS A 97 17.07 -1.95 1.29
N LYS A 98 17.46 -1.02 0.44
CA LYS A 98 16.66 0.19 0.20
C LYS A 98 15.60 -0.06 -0.87
N PRO A 99 14.47 0.68 -0.81
CA PRO A 99 13.45 0.58 -1.85
C PRO A 99 14.01 0.84 -3.24
N PRO A 100 13.49 0.16 -4.29
CA PRO A 100 13.86 0.45 -5.67
C PRO A 100 13.65 1.93 -5.99
N GLY A 101 14.62 2.53 -6.71
CA GLY A 101 14.58 3.94 -7.03
C GLY A 101 15.07 4.87 -5.92
N SER A 102 15.54 4.34 -4.78
CA SER A 102 16.21 5.14 -3.75
C SER A 102 17.50 5.72 -4.31
N VAL A 103 17.68 7.02 -4.10
CA VAL A 103 18.88 7.75 -4.48
C VAL A 103 19.68 8.12 -3.24
N ASN A 104 20.88 8.71 -3.43
CA ASN A 104 21.68 9.17 -2.31
C ASN A 104 20.94 10.23 -1.48
N CYS A 105 21.42 10.54 -0.29
CA CYS A 105 20.75 11.45 0.65
C CYS A 105 20.38 12.81 0.04
N ALA A 106 21.21 13.35 -0.85
CA ALA A 106 20.93 14.64 -1.51
C ALA A 106 19.73 14.54 -2.46
N GLY A 107 19.66 13.47 -3.26
CA GLY A 107 18.52 13.23 -4.15
C GLY A 107 17.22 12.97 -3.39
N VAL A 108 17.28 12.21 -2.32
CA VAL A 108 16.13 11.95 -1.44
C VAL A 108 15.59 13.25 -0.83
N ALA A 109 16.48 14.14 -0.38
CA ALA A 109 16.07 15.42 0.18
C ALA A 109 15.31 16.29 -0.85
N LYS A 110 15.75 16.28 -2.11
CA LYS A 110 15.05 17.00 -3.18
C LYS A 110 13.66 16.41 -3.47
N GLU A 111 13.56 15.09 -3.53
CA GLU A 111 12.28 14.41 -3.76
C GLU A 111 11.29 14.66 -2.64
N VAL A 112 11.72 14.58 -1.39
CA VAL A 112 10.88 14.86 -0.23
C VAL A 112 10.36 16.30 -0.26
N ARG A 113 11.22 17.27 -0.61
CA ARG A 113 10.79 18.67 -0.77
C ARG A 113 9.74 18.85 -1.87
N ALA A 114 9.94 18.22 -3.02
CA ALA A 114 9.00 18.28 -4.13
C ALA A 114 7.64 17.68 -3.74
N ILE A 115 7.61 16.56 -3.05
CA ILE A 115 6.38 15.91 -2.55
C ILE A 115 5.68 16.81 -1.54
N ASN A 116 6.40 17.38 -0.58
CA ASN A 116 5.84 18.26 0.43
C ASN A 116 5.25 19.53 -0.20
N THR A 117 5.91 20.09 -1.20
CA THR A 117 5.40 21.26 -1.93
C THR A 117 4.10 20.93 -2.65
N ARG A 118 4.00 19.78 -3.31
CA ARG A 118 2.76 19.33 -3.95
C ARG A 118 1.65 19.08 -2.95
N SER A 119 1.93 18.47 -1.82
CA SER A 119 0.96 18.26 -0.75
C SER A 119 0.47 19.56 -0.15
N ALA A 120 1.32 20.57 -0.02
CA ALA A 120 0.97 21.89 0.49
C ALA A 120 0.10 22.68 -0.48
N SER A 121 0.12 22.38 -1.77
CA SER A 121 -0.67 23.05 -2.80
C SER A 121 -2.07 22.45 -3.00
N LEU A 122 -2.37 21.37 -2.31
CA LEU A 122 -3.68 20.73 -2.30
C LEU A 122 -4.53 21.22 -1.15
#